data_55810fec09b5a4222f99658bbcaaa7e2
#
_entry.id   55810fec09b5a4222f99658bbcaaa7e2
#
_cell.length_a   1.000
_cell.length_b   1.000
_cell.length_c   1.000
_cell.angle_alpha   90.00
_cell.angle_beta   90.00
_cell.angle_gamma   90.00
#
_symmetry.space_group_name_H-M   'P 1'
#
loop_
_entity.id
_entity.type
_entity.pdbx_description
1 polymer ?
#
loop_
_entity_poly.entity_id
_entity_poly.type
_entity_poly.pdbx_seq_one_letter_code
_entity_poly.pdbx_strand_id
1 'polypeptide(L)' 'MYEDLTAFERALARFGDKVGLIAGLEVSDKISPEEAYQMIKDEYKELKQLRKVEKKTWED' A
#
# COMPACT_ATOMS: atom_id res chain seq x y z
N MET A 1 0.06 17.73 -8.80
CA MET A 1 0.44 16.43 -9.36
C MET A 1 -0.41 15.26 -8.86
N TYR A 2 -0.57 15.14 -7.57
CA TYR A 2 -1.42 14.07 -7.04
C TYR A 2 -2.90 14.24 -7.36
N GLU A 3 -3.30 15.47 -7.65
CA GLU A 3 -4.71 15.75 -7.97
C GLU A 3 -5.15 15.14 -9.30
N ASP A 4 -4.18 14.82 -10.17
CA ASP A 4 -4.49 14.23 -11.46
C ASP A 4 -4.48 12.69 -11.42
N LEU A 5 -4.19 12.13 -10.26
CA LEU A 5 -4.13 10.68 -10.12
C LEU A 5 -5.50 10.09 -9.79
N THR A 6 -5.72 8.87 -10.24
CA THR A 6 -6.92 8.14 -9.85
C THR A 6 -6.83 7.78 -8.37
N ALA A 7 -7.94 7.36 -7.79
CA ALA A 7 -7.95 6.92 -6.41
C ALA A 7 -6.98 5.75 -6.20
N PHE A 8 -6.92 4.84 -7.15
CA PHE A 8 -5.98 3.71 -7.07
C PHE A 8 -4.54 4.20 -7.10
N GLU A 9 -4.24 5.13 -8.00
CA GLU A 9 -2.86 5.63 -8.09
C GLU A 9 -2.41 6.33 -6.82
N ARG A 10 -3.32 7.07 -6.18
CA ARG A 10 -3.02 7.70 -4.90
C ARG A 10 -2.78 6.66 -3.81
N ALA A 11 -3.61 5.61 -3.80
CA ALA A 11 -3.44 4.52 -2.84
C ALA A 11 -2.13 3.78 -3.08
N LEU A 12 -1.75 3.61 -4.34
CA LEU A 12 -0.50 2.97 -4.69
C LEU A 12 0.70 3.77 -4.20
N ALA A 13 0.65 5.10 -4.38
CA ALA A 13 1.72 5.97 -3.89
C ALA A 13 1.83 5.88 -2.37
N ARG A 14 0.69 5.89 -1.69
CA ARG A 14 0.67 5.75 -0.23
C ARG A 14 1.21 4.41 0.22
N PHE A 15 0.88 3.35 -0.53
CA PHE A 15 1.39 2.02 -0.24
C PHE A 15 2.92 2.01 -0.32
N GLY A 16 3.49 2.63 -1.35
CA GLY A 16 4.93 2.74 -1.49
C GLY A 16 5.57 3.47 -0.32
N ASP A 17 4.97 4.58 0.11
CA ASP A 17 5.46 5.33 1.25
C ASP A 17 5.45 4.49 2.52
N LYS A 18 4.37 3.75 2.74
CA LYS A 18 4.25 2.91 3.93
C LYS A 18 5.23 1.75 3.92
N VAL A 19 5.45 1.14 2.74
CA VAL A 19 6.43 0.07 2.62
C VAL A 19 7.81 0.59 2.98
N GLY A 20 8.16 1.79 2.51
CA GLY A 20 9.43 2.41 2.85
C GLY A 20 9.57 2.65 4.34
N LEU A 21 8.50 3.14 4.99
CA LEU A 21 8.50 3.36 6.42
C LEU A 21 8.67 2.06 7.19
N ILE A 22 7.95 1.02 6.79
CA ILE A 22 8.04 -0.30 7.42
C ILE A 22 9.45 -0.86 7.28
N ALA A 23 10.03 -0.72 6.09
CA ALA A 23 11.40 -1.18 5.86
C ALA A 23 12.38 -0.48 6.79
N GLY A 24 12.22 0.84 6.98
CA GLY A 24 13.06 1.59 7.89
C GLY A 24 12.93 1.12 9.33
N LEU A 25 11.71 0.81 9.76
CA LEU A 25 11.48 0.33 11.12
C LEU A 25 12.15 -1.04 11.34
N GLU A 26 12.07 -1.91 10.34
CA GLU A 26 12.66 -3.24 10.46
C GLU A 26 14.19 -3.16 10.46
N VAL A 27 14.76 -2.38 9.55
CA VAL A 27 16.22 -2.22 9.47
C VAL A 27 16.76 -1.61 10.76
N SER A 28 15.97 -0.75 11.42
CA SER A 28 16.36 -0.14 12.69
C SER A 28 16.07 -1.01 13.90
N ASP A 29 15.64 -2.24 13.69
CA ASP A 29 15.32 -3.18 14.77
C ASP A 29 14.15 -2.77 15.65
N LYS A 30 13.29 -1.90 15.14
CA LYS A 30 12.11 -1.48 15.90
C LYS A 30 10.96 -2.47 15.77
N ILE A 31 10.95 -3.22 14.66
CA ILE A 31 9.99 -4.29 14.46
C ILE A 31 10.73 -5.49 13.90
N SER A 32 10.17 -6.68 14.10
CA SER A 32 10.78 -7.91 13.58
C SER A 32 10.49 -8.06 12.09
N PRO A 33 11.26 -8.91 11.38
CA PRO A 33 10.96 -9.20 9.99
C PRO A 33 9.54 -9.73 9.78
N GLU A 34 9.04 -10.53 10.72
CA GLU A 34 7.68 -11.08 10.61
C GLU A 34 6.64 -9.99 10.77
N GLU A 35 6.88 -9.06 11.71
CA GLU A 35 5.98 -7.93 11.88
C GLU A 35 5.95 -7.05 10.64
N ALA A 36 7.14 -6.80 10.07
CA ALA A 36 7.23 -6.00 8.86
C ALA A 36 6.48 -6.66 7.71
N TYR A 37 6.66 -7.96 7.55
CA TYR A 37 5.97 -8.71 6.51
C TYR A 37 4.46 -8.64 6.69
N GLN A 38 3.99 -8.80 7.92
CA GLN A 38 2.57 -8.75 8.20
C GLN A 38 1.98 -7.36 7.92
N MET A 39 2.71 -6.32 8.30
CA MET A 39 2.27 -4.95 8.05
C MET A 39 2.14 -4.65 6.56
N ILE A 40 3.11 -5.11 5.77
CA ILE A 40 3.07 -4.92 4.32
C ILE A 40 1.90 -5.70 3.73
N LYS A 41 1.68 -6.91 4.21
CA LYS A 41 0.58 -7.74 3.75
C LYS A 41 -0.77 -7.07 4.02
N ASP A 42 -0.92 -6.47 5.20
CA ASP A 42 -2.16 -5.77 5.55
C ASP A 42 -2.39 -4.55 4.65
N GLU A 43 -1.33 -3.80 4.36
CA GLU A 43 -1.42 -2.67 3.45
C GLU A 43 -1.78 -3.12 2.04
N TYR A 44 -1.22 -4.23 1.62
CA TYR A 44 -1.52 -4.79 0.31
C TYR A 44 -2.98 -5.20 0.19
N LYS A 45 -3.55 -5.74 1.26
CA LYS A 45 -4.96 -6.13 1.26
C LYS A 45 -5.87 -4.93 0.99
N GLU A 46 -5.56 -3.80 1.60
CA GLU A 46 -6.33 -2.58 1.38
C GLU A 46 -6.23 -2.11 -0.07
N LEU A 47 -5.02 -2.14 -0.61
CA LEU A 47 -4.78 -1.77 -1.99
C LEU A 47 -5.54 -2.69 -2.94
N LYS A 48 -5.53 -3.97 -2.64
CA LYS A 48 -6.22 -4.98 -3.44
C LYS A 48 -7.73 -4.73 -3.46
N GLN A 49 -8.30 -4.38 -2.32
CA GLN A 49 -9.73 -4.09 -2.23
C GLN A 49 -10.11 -2.89 -3.11
N LEU A 50 -9.32 -1.84 -3.02
CA LEU A 50 -9.56 -0.65 -3.82
C LEU A 50 -9.47 -0.96 -5.30
N ARG A 51 -8.48 -1.77 -5.69
CA ARG A 51 -8.33 -2.16 -7.08
C ARG A 51 -9.54 -2.92 -7.60
N LYS A 52 -10.10 -3.80 -6.77
CA LYS A 52 -11.29 -4.56 -7.15
C LYS A 52 -12.47 -3.66 -7.41
N VAL A 53 -12.65 -2.66 -6.57
CA VAL A 53 -13.75 -1.71 -6.73
C VAL A 53 -13.59 -0.91 -8.00
N GLU A 54 -12.40 -0.37 -8.25
CA GLU A 54 -12.16 0.43 -9.44
C GLU A 54 -12.20 -0.40 -10.72
N LYS A 55 -11.76 -1.64 -10.64
CA LYS A 55 -11.76 -2.50 -11.81
C LYS A 55 -13.16 -2.74 -12.33
N LYS A 56 -14.12 -2.87 -11.44
CA LYS A 56 -15.53 -3.01 -11.84
C LYS A 56 -15.99 -1.80 -12.65
N THR A 57 -15.56 -0.62 -12.25
CA THR A 57 -15.90 0.60 -12.96
C THR A 57 -15.22 0.65 -14.33
N TRP A 58 -13.97 0.21 -14.38
CA TRP A 58 -13.21 0.24 -15.62
C TRP A 58 -13.77 -0.68 -16.70
N GLU A 59 -14.30 -1.80 -16.29
CA GLU A 59 -14.78 -2.81 -17.23
C GLU A 59 -16.15 -2.51 -17.82
N ASP A 60 -16.82 -1.53 -17.27
CA ASP A 60 -18.11 -1.10 -17.81
C ASP A 60 -17.92 -0.13 -18.98
#